data_e42eab8ad78393bbde8f65340539b401
#
_entry.id   e42eab8ad78393bbde8f65340539b401
#
_cell.length_a   1.000
_cell.length_b   1.000
_cell.length_c   1.000
_cell.angle_alpha   90.00
_cell.angle_beta   90.00
_cell.angle_gamma   90.00
#
_symmetry.space_group_name_H-M   'P 1'
#
loop_
_entity.id
_entity.type
_entity.pdbx_description
1 polymer ?
#
loop_
_entity_poly.entity_id
_entity_poly.type
_entity_poly.pdbx_seq_one_letter_code
_entity_poly.pdbx_strand_id
1 'polypeptide(L)'
;MKRTMITMATIAASALALAACGSAESVGGNASTEGSENGQTTLVVGSQDYYSNEIIAEAYAQALEGAGFTVDRQMRIGQREVYMPELEAGSIDVFPEYTGNLLQYLDQNATARSSDEVYDALRSTLPKGLRALEQAGATDQDSYVVTADFAAAHSLTSIGDLANAGTLTLGGNSELRTRPYGPTGLSNLYGVTVNFTPIEDSGGPLTVKALKDGDIQLANIYSSDPALADGTLTVLTDPKGLFLASHVVPLASSRVNDD
;
A
#
# COMPACT_ATOMS: atom_id res chain seq x y z
N MET A 1 -46.84 19.13 46.79
CA MET A 1 -46.69 19.56 48.17
C MET A 1 -45.25 19.31 48.60
N LYS A 2 -44.64 20.39 49.25
CA LYS A 2 -43.31 20.46 49.94
C LYS A 2 -42.10 20.38 48.94
N ARG A 3 -41.43 21.44 48.53
CA ARG A 3 -40.66 22.57 49.11
C ARG A 3 -39.68 22.17 50.22
N THR A 4 -38.39 22.41 49.95
CA THR A 4 -37.39 23.08 50.77
C THR A 4 -36.04 23.01 50.07
N MET A 5 -35.50 24.08 49.52
CA MET A 5 -34.64 25.19 50.05
C MET A 5 -33.22 24.71 50.45
N ILE A 6 -32.23 25.13 49.66
CA ILE A 6 -31.17 26.15 49.82
C ILE A 6 -30.13 25.81 50.87
N THR A 7 -28.85 25.77 50.50
CA THR A 7 -27.79 26.57 51.16
C THR A 7 -26.59 26.77 50.21
N MET A 8 -26.28 28.03 49.93
CA MET A 8 -25.01 28.56 49.41
C MET A 8 -23.95 28.51 50.52
N ALA A 9 -22.71 28.24 50.13
CA ALA A 9 -21.54 28.64 50.92
C ALA A 9 -20.42 29.09 49.97
N THR A 10 -20.22 30.36 49.89
CA THR A 10 -19.07 31.11 49.33
C THR A 10 -17.98 31.21 50.41
N ILE A 11 -16.70 30.96 50.06
CA ILE A 11 -15.48 31.45 50.75
C ILE A 11 -14.41 31.59 49.69
N ALA A 12 -14.09 32.72 49.34
CA ALA A 12 -13.08 33.78 49.43
C ALA A 12 -11.60 33.34 49.27
N ALA A 13 -11.03 33.95 48.28
CA ALA A 13 -9.67 34.39 47.93
C ALA A 13 -8.53 34.21 48.95
N SER A 14 -7.34 33.88 48.43
CA SER A 14 -6.07 34.42 48.90
C SER A 14 -5.04 34.41 47.78
N ALA A 15 -4.75 35.58 47.25
CA ALA A 15 -3.59 35.87 46.40
C ALA A 15 -2.37 36.03 47.30
N LEU A 16 -1.24 35.41 46.92
CA LEU A 16 0.08 35.79 47.40
C LEU A 16 1.01 35.97 46.22
N ALA A 17 1.27 37.24 45.89
CA ALA A 17 2.36 37.68 45.06
C ALA A 17 3.64 37.77 45.93
N LEU A 18 4.73 37.14 45.48
CA LEU A 18 6.07 37.48 45.94
C LEU A 18 6.91 37.93 44.73
N ALA A 19 7.11 39.21 44.65
CA ALA A 19 8.12 39.83 43.86
C ALA A 19 9.47 39.78 44.61
N ALA A 20 10.52 39.31 43.95
CA ALA A 20 11.88 39.52 44.37
C ALA A 20 12.68 40.06 43.20
N CYS A 21 12.97 41.37 43.20
CA CYS A 21 13.99 42.02 42.42
C CYS A 21 15.36 41.67 43.02
N GLY A 22 16.30 41.29 42.18
CA GLY A 22 17.71 41.16 42.50
C GLY A 22 18.52 41.55 41.27
N SER A 23 19.31 42.60 41.42
CA SER A 23 20.03 43.38 40.42
C SER A 23 21.19 42.63 39.74
N ALA A 24 21.53 43.16 38.59
CA ALA A 24 22.59 42.80 37.65
C ALA A 24 24.01 42.65 38.27
N GLU A 25 24.76 41.70 37.72
CA GLU A 25 26.17 41.91 37.38
C GLU A 25 26.53 41.09 36.13
N SER A 26 27.06 41.76 35.15
CA SER A 26 27.55 41.22 33.91
C SER A 26 28.92 40.58 34.12
N VAL A 27 29.07 39.30 33.83
CA VAL A 27 30.35 38.70 33.50
C VAL A 27 30.23 38.00 32.17
N GLY A 28 30.96 38.51 31.18
CA GLY A 28 31.05 37.90 29.86
C GLY A 28 31.66 36.49 29.95
N GLY A 29 30.99 35.57 29.42
CA GLY A 29 31.44 34.22 29.14
C GLY A 29 30.62 33.72 27.99
N ASN A 30 31.22 33.74 26.81
CA ASN A 30 30.67 33.14 25.59
C ASN A 30 30.61 31.62 25.80
N ALA A 31 29.53 31.11 26.35
CA ALA A 31 29.23 29.72 26.34
C ALA A 31 28.16 29.51 25.24
N SER A 32 28.63 29.26 24.04
CA SER A 32 27.81 28.62 23.01
C SER A 32 27.32 27.31 23.59
N THR A 33 26.15 27.32 24.13
CA THR A 33 25.40 26.07 24.37
C THR A 33 24.97 25.60 22.98
N GLU A 34 25.85 24.89 22.31
CA GLU A 34 25.43 23.96 21.29
C GLU A 34 24.55 22.94 22.02
N GLY A 35 23.24 23.20 22.03
CA GLY A 35 22.25 22.20 22.27
C GLY A 35 22.38 21.16 21.15
N SER A 36 23.13 20.11 21.43
CA SER A 36 23.06 18.88 20.64
C SER A 36 21.63 18.36 20.83
N GLU A 37 20.69 18.91 20.06
CA GLU A 37 19.47 18.20 19.73
C GLU A 37 19.91 17.03 18.86
N ASN A 38 20.18 15.89 19.49
CA ASN A 38 20.06 14.59 18.84
C ASN A 38 18.57 14.39 18.52
N GLY A 39 18.05 15.22 17.65
CA GLY A 39 16.75 15.06 17.03
C GLY A 39 16.84 13.88 16.09
N GLN A 40 16.75 12.66 16.63
CA GLN A 40 16.65 11.45 15.83
C GLN A 40 15.41 11.61 14.95
N THR A 41 15.62 11.70 13.65
CA THR A 41 14.54 11.87 12.69
C THR A 41 13.65 10.65 12.76
N THR A 42 12.37 10.86 13.09
CA THR A 42 11.37 9.79 13.04
C THR A 42 10.83 9.71 11.62
N LEU A 43 10.95 8.54 11.00
CA LEU A 43 10.41 8.22 9.69
C LEU A 43 9.14 7.38 9.85
N VAL A 44 8.13 7.67 9.06
CA VAL A 44 6.87 6.91 9.02
C VAL A 44 6.95 5.90 7.89
N VAL A 45 6.85 4.61 8.22
CA VAL A 45 6.78 3.51 7.26
C VAL A 45 5.36 2.96 7.23
N GLY A 46 4.74 2.96 6.05
CA GLY A 46 3.39 2.45 5.86
C GLY A 46 3.33 1.15 5.05
N SER A 47 2.18 0.45 5.10
CA SER A 47 1.89 -0.69 4.23
C SER A 47 0.46 -0.70 3.71
N GLN A 48 0.25 -1.40 2.59
CA GLN A 48 -1.07 -1.81 2.13
C GLN A 48 -1.69 -2.82 3.12
N ASP A 49 -2.96 -3.17 2.95
CA ASP A 49 -3.74 -3.94 3.92
C ASP A 49 -3.60 -5.47 3.78
N TYR A 50 -2.60 -5.96 3.06
CA TYR A 50 -2.32 -7.39 2.91
C TYR A 50 -0.91 -7.78 3.39
N TYR A 51 -0.77 -9.03 3.78
CA TYR A 51 0.37 -9.51 4.57
C TYR A 51 1.71 -9.43 3.85
N SER A 52 1.78 -9.68 2.53
CA SER A 52 3.07 -9.64 1.81
C SER A 52 3.65 -8.22 1.78
N ASN A 53 2.81 -7.20 1.59
CA ASN A 53 3.23 -5.80 1.64
C ASN A 53 3.64 -5.37 3.06
N GLU A 54 2.89 -5.84 4.09
CA GLU A 54 3.24 -5.59 5.50
C GLU A 54 4.61 -6.19 5.87
N ILE A 55 4.94 -7.39 5.38
CA ILE A 55 6.27 -8.00 5.58
C ILE A 55 7.38 -7.14 4.96
N ILE A 56 7.17 -6.62 3.75
CA ILE A 56 8.15 -5.75 3.08
C ILE A 56 8.31 -4.44 3.85
N ALA A 57 7.20 -3.82 4.27
CA ALA A 57 7.22 -2.61 5.08
C ALA A 57 7.96 -2.80 6.41
N GLU A 58 7.74 -3.93 7.07
CA GLU A 58 8.47 -4.28 8.30
C GLU A 58 9.97 -4.48 8.05
N ALA A 59 10.36 -5.09 6.91
CA ALA A 59 11.76 -5.21 6.53
C ALA A 59 12.41 -3.82 6.30
N TYR A 60 11.68 -2.88 5.68
CA TYR A 60 12.15 -1.49 5.53
C TYR A 60 12.29 -0.81 6.88
N ALA A 61 11.30 -0.96 7.77
CA ALA A 61 11.34 -0.38 9.10
C ALA A 61 12.57 -0.87 9.90
N GLN A 62 12.83 -2.18 9.89
CA GLN A 62 14.00 -2.75 10.57
C GLN A 62 15.33 -2.31 9.97
N ALA A 63 15.40 -2.16 8.65
CA ALA A 63 16.60 -1.65 7.97
C ALA A 63 16.90 -0.19 8.37
N LEU A 64 15.87 0.65 8.43
CA LEU A 64 15.99 2.05 8.87
C LEU A 64 16.38 2.14 10.35
N GLU A 65 15.78 1.32 11.22
CA GLU A 65 16.18 1.24 12.65
C GLU A 65 17.63 0.77 12.81
N GLY A 66 18.04 -0.21 11.99
CA GLY A 66 19.43 -0.66 11.95
C GLY A 66 20.42 0.43 11.49
N ALA A 67 19.96 1.39 10.69
CA ALA A 67 20.71 2.57 10.28
C ALA A 67 20.65 3.74 11.31
N GLY A 68 19.87 3.58 12.40
CA GLY A 68 19.82 4.54 13.51
C GLY A 68 18.64 5.51 13.47
N PHE A 69 17.67 5.31 12.57
CA PHE A 69 16.45 6.11 12.57
C PHE A 69 15.44 5.59 13.61
N THR A 70 14.58 6.48 14.10
CA THR A 70 13.35 6.07 14.80
C THR A 70 12.27 5.84 13.75
N VAL A 71 11.53 4.74 13.86
CA VAL A 71 10.48 4.40 12.87
C VAL A 71 9.12 4.31 13.55
N ASP A 72 8.16 5.05 13.00
CA ASP A 72 6.73 4.89 13.27
C ASP A 72 6.12 4.01 12.19
N ARG A 73 5.38 2.98 12.59
CA ARG A 73 4.79 1.97 11.69
C ARG A 73 3.30 2.21 11.53
N GLN A 74 2.88 2.54 10.31
CA GLN A 74 1.47 2.68 9.93
C GLN A 74 1.09 1.54 8.98
N MET A 75 0.92 0.36 9.54
CA MET A 75 0.65 -0.85 8.75
C MET A 75 -0.83 -1.00 8.42
N ARG A 76 -1.11 -1.69 7.29
CA ARG A 76 -2.46 -2.08 6.85
C ARG A 76 -3.40 -0.90 6.64
N ILE A 77 -2.91 0.15 5.98
CA ILE A 77 -3.65 1.41 5.78
C ILE A 77 -4.83 1.20 4.81
N GLY A 78 -4.67 0.37 3.80
CA GLY A 78 -5.67 0.15 2.76
C GLY A 78 -5.09 0.12 1.35
N GLN A 79 -5.94 0.41 0.37
CA GLN A 79 -5.58 0.45 -1.05
C GLN A 79 -5.00 1.82 -1.46
N ARG A 80 -4.51 1.95 -2.71
CA ARG A 80 -3.82 3.16 -3.23
C ARG A 80 -4.60 4.43 -3.03
N GLU A 81 -5.91 4.38 -3.17
CA GLU A 81 -6.80 5.51 -3.00
C GLU A 81 -6.75 6.10 -1.59
N VAL A 82 -6.35 5.31 -0.58
CA VAL A 82 -6.26 5.72 0.82
C VAL A 82 -4.87 6.27 1.14
N TYR A 83 -3.79 5.56 0.80
CA TYR A 83 -2.44 5.94 1.25
C TYR A 83 -1.71 6.90 0.31
N MET A 84 -2.03 6.95 -0.99
CA MET A 84 -1.33 7.85 -1.92
C MET A 84 -1.47 9.33 -1.51
N PRO A 85 -2.64 9.84 -1.09
CA PRO A 85 -2.74 11.20 -0.57
C PRO A 85 -1.85 11.46 0.67
N GLU A 86 -1.67 10.47 1.54
CA GLU A 86 -0.84 10.60 2.74
C GLU A 86 0.65 10.62 2.40
N LEU A 87 1.07 9.85 1.39
CA LEU A 87 2.43 9.91 0.83
C LEU A 87 2.71 11.28 0.19
N GLU A 88 1.78 11.79 -0.62
CA GLU A 88 1.91 13.10 -1.27
C GLU A 88 1.94 14.25 -0.24
N ALA A 89 1.20 14.11 0.85
CA ALA A 89 1.20 15.06 1.96
C ALA A 89 2.47 14.96 2.85
N GLY A 90 3.27 13.90 2.70
CA GLY A 90 4.44 13.63 3.55
C GLY A 90 4.07 13.14 4.96
N SER A 91 2.86 12.61 5.15
CA SER A 91 2.44 11.94 6.39
C SER A 91 3.06 10.55 6.52
N ILE A 92 3.39 9.92 5.39
CA ILE A 92 4.13 8.68 5.27
C ILE A 92 5.43 8.98 4.54
N ASP A 93 6.54 8.44 5.04
CA ASP A 93 7.87 8.70 4.49
C ASP A 93 8.36 7.62 3.54
N VAL A 94 8.11 6.35 3.88
CA VAL A 94 8.54 5.20 3.07
C VAL A 94 7.40 4.18 2.96
N PHE A 95 7.20 3.67 1.76
CA PHE A 95 6.13 2.73 1.47
C PHE A 95 6.55 1.69 0.43
N PRO A 96 6.35 0.39 0.64
CA PRO A 96 6.58 -0.61 -0.40
C PRO A 96 5.47 -0.56 -1.45
N GLU A 97 5.88 -0.35 -2.68
CA GLU A 97 5.02 -0.31 -3.85
C GLU A 97 5.50 -1.28 -4.93
N TYR A 98 4.75 -1.38 -6.01
CA TYR A 98 5.00 -2.29 -7.12
C TYR A 98 4.98 -1.49 -8.41
N THR A 99 6.08 -1.55 -9.17
CA THR A 99 6.35 -0.62 -10.27
C THR A 99 5.24 -0.59 -11.31
N GLY A 100 4.77 -1.74 -11.79
CA GLY A 100 3.75 -1.83 -12.83
C GLY A 100 2.36 -1.40 -12.34
N ASN A 101 1.98 -1.83 -11.14
CA ASN A 101 0.69 -1.49 -10.56
C ASN A 101 0.57 0.00 -10.24
N LEU A 102 1.63 0.60 -9.69
CA LEU A 102 1.66 2.03 -9.41
C LEU A 102 1.66 2.84 -10.71
N LEU A 103 2.42 2.42 -11.73
CA LEU A 103 2.39 3.08 -13.03
C LEU A 103 0.98 3.07 -13.63
N GLN A 104 0.29 1.92 -13.64
CA GLN A 104 -1.08 1.82 -14.17
C GLN A 104 -2.12 2.58 -13.33
N TYR A 105 -1.85 2.79 -12.04
CA TYR A 105 -2.68 3.65 -11.20
C TYR A 105 -2.53 5.13 -11.59
N LEU A 106 -1.30 5.59 -11.84
CA LEU A 106 -0.98 6.98 -12.20
C LEU A 106 -1.27 7.29 -13.68
N ASP A 107 -1.00 6.33 -14.56
CA ASP A 107 -1.27 6.41 -16.01
C ASP A 107 -1.92 5.12 -16.52
N GLN A 108 -3.24 5.15 -16.66
CA GLN A 108 -4.02 4.00 -17.16
C GLN A 108 -3.72 3.64 -18.61
N ASN A 109 -3.05 4.52 -19.37
CA ASN A 109 -2.68 4.31 -20.77
C ASN A 109 -1.22 3.94 -20.95
N ALA A 110 -0.49 3.64 -19.88
CA ALA A 110 0.92 3.27 -19.95
C ALA A 110 1.17 2.11 -20.92
N THR A 111 2.14 2.29 -21.81
CA THR A 111 2.49 1.32 -22.84
C THR A 111 3.79 0.55 -22.57
N ALA A 112 4.54 0.94 -21.53
CA ALA A 112 5.74 0.24 -21.06
C ALA A 112 5.42 -1.23 -20.74
N ARG A 113 6.37 -2.15 -21.04
CA ARG A 113 6.15 -3.59 -20.82
C ARG A 113 7.30 -4.26 -20.09
N SER A 114 8.54 -3.96 -20.46
CA SER A 114 9.71 -4.51 -19.77
C SER A 114 9.89 -3.85 -18.39
N SER A 115 10.59 -4.53 -17.50
CA SER A 115 10.88 -4.02 -16.15
C SER A 115 11.51 -2.62 -16.17
N ASP A 116 12.53 -2.43 -17.01
CA ASP A 116 13.26 -1.16 -17.10
C ASP A 116 12.38 -0.03 -17.65
N GLU A 117 11.62 -0.30 -18.74
CA GLU A 117 10.69 0.67 -19.31
C GLU A 117 9.61 1.09 -18.30
N VAL A 118 9.05 0.12 -17.55
CA VAL A 118 8.03 0.37 -16.53
C VAL A 118 8.60 1.22 -15.39
N TYR A 119 9.81 0.90 -14.93
CA TYR A 119 10.46 1.65 -13.85
C TYR A 119 10.79 3.08 -14.28
N ASP A 120 11.33 3.29 -15.49
CA ASP A 120 11.62 4.62 -16.02
C ASP A 120 10.35 5.45 -16.24
N ALA A 121 9.29 4.82 -16.76
CA ALA A 121 8.00 5.46 -16.92
C ALA A 121 7.39 5.85 -15.58
N LEU A 122 7.45 4.97 -14.57
CA LEU A 122 6.98 5.25 -13.23
C LEU A 122 7.69 6.47 -12.64
N ARG A 123 9.01 6.49 -12.66
CA ARG A 123 9.81 7.62 -12.12
C ARG A 123 9.44 8.95 -12.78
N SER A 124 9.08 8.92 -14.06
CA SER A 124 8.69 10.11 -14.81
C SER A 124 7.26 10.55 -14.53
N THR A 125 6.39 9.66 -14.05
CA THR A 125 4.96 9.89 -13.83
C THR A 125 4.63 10.23 -12.38
N LEU A 126 5.55 9.94 -11.44
CA LEU A 126 5.33 10.19 -10.01
C LEU A 126 4.96 11.65 -9.73
N PRO A 127 4.01 11.90 -8.81
CA PRO A 127 3.72 13.23 -8.29
C PRO A 127 4.94 13.92 -7.69
N LYS A 128 4.96 15.26 -7.73
CA LYS A 128 6.00 16.02 -7.04
C LYS A 128 6.06 15.67 -5.57
N GLY A 129 7.29 15.48 -5.07
CA GLY A 129 7.52 15.13 -3.67
C GLY A 129 7.54 13.64 -3.40
N LEU A 130 7.31 12.81 -4.41
CA LEU A 130 7.50 11.37 -4.33
C LEU A 130 8.63 10.93 -5.26
N ARG A 131 9.36 9.90 -4.86
CA ARG A 131 10.38 9.25 -5.68
C ARG A 131 10.38 7.75 -5.46
N ALA A 132 10.56 7.01 -6.55
CA ALA A 132 10.85 5.59 -6.49
C ALA A 132 12.37 5.43 -6.29
N LEU A 133 12.76 4.72 -5.22
CA LEU A 133 14.14 4.29 -5.02
C LEU A 133 14.44 3.11 -5.94
N GLU A 134 15.62 2.49 -5.81
CA GLU A 134 15.98 1.35 -6.65
C GLU A 134 14.98 0.19 -6.49
N GLN A 135 14.49 -0.34 -7.61
CA GLN A 135 13.58 -1.48 -7.59
C GLN A 135 14.32 -2.76 -7.22
N ALA A 136 13.67 -3.62 -6.44
CA ALA A 136 14.21 -4.92 -6.08
C ALA A 136 14.08 -5.92 -7.24
N GLY A 137 14.88 -7.01 -7.20
CA GLY A 137 14.64 -8.16 -8.07
C GLY A 137 13.37 -8.96 -7.72
N ALA A 138 12.81 -8.73 -6.53
CA ALA A 138 11.60 -9.39 -6.06
C ALA A 138 10.35 -8.86 -6.78
N THR A 139 9.41 -9.77 -7.05
CA THR A 139 8.13 -9.46 -7.67
C THR A 139 6.98 -9.98 -6.82
N ASP A 140 5.87 -9.26 -6.81
CA ASP A 140 4.58 -9.73 -6.33
C ASP A 140 3.53 -9.09 -7.25
N GLN A 141 3.09 -9.85 -8.24
CA GLN A 141 2.29 -9.35 -9.35
C GLN A 141 0.85 -9.79 -9.23
N ASP A 142 -0.06 -8.96 -9.68
CA ASP A 142 -1.41 -9.41 -9.99
C ASP A 142 -1.36 -10.56 -10.98
N SER A 143 -2.21 -11.55 -10.76
CA SER A 143 -2.39 -12.65 -11.70
C SER A 143 -3.85 -13.09 -11.75
N TYR A 144 -4.24 -13.70 -12.86
CA TYR A 144 -5.52 -14.37 -12.96
C TYR A 144 -5.35 -15.85 -12.73
N VAL A 145 -6.15 -16.37 -11.80
CA VAL A 145 -6.05 -17.71 -11.26
C VAL A 145 -7.40 -18.42 -11.38
N VAL A 146 -7.34 -19.68 -11.74
CA VAL A 146 -8.49 -20.60 -11.77
C VAL A 146 -8.16 -21.84 -10.94
N THR A 147 -9.14 -22.70 -10.62
CA THR A 147 -8.80 -24.01 -10.04
C THR A 147 -8.14 -24.91 -11.09
N ALA A 148 -7.26 -25.82 -10.65
CA ALA A 148 -6.59 -26.76 -11.55
C ALA A 148 -7.60 -27.66 -12.30
N ASP A 149 -8.68 -28.06 -11.63
CA ASP A 149 -9.77 -28.84 -12.25
C ASP A 149 -10.51 -28.07 -13.33
N PHE A 150 -10.81 -26.77 -13.08
CA PHE A 150 -11.44 -25.90 -14.08
C PHE A 150 -10.51 -25.66 -15.27
N ALA A 151 -9.21 -25.44 -15.02
CA ALA A 151 -8.21 -25.31 -16.09
C ALA A 151 -8.15 -26.57 -16.96
N ALA A 152 -8.11 -27.75 -16.33
CA ALA A 152 -8.08 -29.03 -17.06
C ALA A 152 -9.36 -29.27 -17.87
N ALA A 153 -10.54 -29.02 -17.28
CA ALA A 153 -11.84 -29.23 -17.93
C ALA A 153 -12.03 -28.33 -19.18
N HIS A 154 -11.46 -27.13 -19.18
CA HIS A 154 -11.56 -26.14 -20.26
C HIS A 154 -10.29 -25.96 -21.06
N SER A 155 -9.23 -26.76 -20.78
CA SER A 155 -7.91 -26.67 -21.47
C SER A 155 -7.29 -25.26 -21.37
N LEU A 156 -7.39 -24.62 -20.20
CA LEU A 156 -6.90 -23.26 -19.98
C LEU A 156 -5.41 -23.27 -19.63
N THR A 157 -4.64 -22.44 -20.30
CA THR A 157 -3.21 -22.18 -20.02
C THR A 157 -2.90 -20.69 -19.97
N SER A 158 -3.72 -19.89 -20.66
CA SER A 158 -3.53 -18.44 -20.77
C SER A 158 -4.85 -17.71 -20.53
N ILE A 159 -4.76 -16.41 -20.24
CA ILE A 159 -5.92 -15.52 -20.10
C ILE A 159 -6.80 -15.56 -21.36
N GLY A 160 -6.18 -15.70 -22.55
CA GLY A 160 -6.92 -15.75 -23.81
C GLY A 160 -7.86 -16.97 -23.95
N ASP A 161 -7.52 -18.09 -23.31
CA ASP A 161 -8.30 -19.32 -23.38
C ASP A 161 -9.66 -19.19 -22.67
N LEU A 162 -9.76 -18.25 -21.72
CA LEU A 162 -10.98 -17.94 -20.97
C LEU A 162 -12.16 -17.57 -21.88
N ALA A 163 -11.89 -17.05 -23.09
CA ALA A 163 -12.93 -16.70 -24.05
C ALA A 163 -13.82 -17.92 -24.44
N ASN A 164 -13.31 -19.13 -24.27
CA ASN A 164 -14.01 -20.38 -24.60
C ASN A 164 -14.60 -21.09 -23.37
N ALA A 165 -14.43 -20.55 -22.15
CA ALA A 165 -14.82 -21.21 -20.91
C ALA A 165 -16.26 -20.89 -20.46
N GLY A 166 -17.04 -20.18 -21.27
CA GLY A 166 -18.44 -19.84 -20.96
C GLY A 166 -18.58 -18.58 -20.10
N THR A 167 -19.62 -18.56 -19.27
CA THR A 167 -19.85 -17.43 -18.37
C THR A 167 -18.95 -17.53 -17.15
N LEU A 168 -18.18 -16.49 -16.91
CA LEU A 168 -17.22 -16.40 -15.81
C LEU A 168 -17.60 -15.29 -14.83
N THR A 169 -17.36 -15.55 -13.56
CA THR A 169 -17.38 -14.54 -12.51
C THR A 169 -15.96 -14.34 -12.00
N LEU A 170 -15.45 -13.11 -12.10
CA LEU A 170 -14.17 -12.69 -11.56
C LEU A 170 -14.36 -12.16 -10.14
N GLY A 171 -13.61 -12.71 -9.18
CA GLY A 171 -13.51 -12.22 -7.82
C GLY A 171 -12.21 -11.43 -7.59
N GLY A 172 -12.29 -10.37 -6.81
CA GLY A 172 -11.17 -9.54 -6.40
C GLY A 172 -11.66 -8.28 -5.69
N ASN A 173 -10.75 -7.48 -5.16
CA ASN A 173 -11.09 -6.23 -4.49
C ASN A 173 -11.90 -5.29 -5.39
N SER A 174 -12.75 -4.45 -4.80
CA SER A 174 -13.69 -3.59 -5.55
C SER A 174 -13.02 -2.65 -6.55
N GLU A 175 -11.85 -2.14 -6.25
CA GLU A 175 -11.08 -1.27 -7.16
C GLU A 175 -10.62 -1.98 -8.44
N LEU A 176 -10.47 -3.31 -8.42
CA LEU A 176 -10.15 -4.09 -9.64
C LEU A 176 -11.17 -3.84 -10.75
N ARG A 177 -12.42 -3.53 -10.42
CA ARG A 177 -13.46 -3.20 -11.40
C ARG A 177 -13.05 -2.10 -12.36
N THR A 178 -12.25 -1.14 -11.89
CA THR A 178 -11.83 0.05 -12.64
C THR A 178 -10.37 0.05 -13.04
N ARG A 179 -9.58 -0.94 -12.58
CA ARG A 179 -8.17 -1.06 -12.97
C ARG A 179 -8.05 -1.38 -14.47
N PRO A 180 -6.99 -0.92 -15.16
CA PRO A 180 -6.73 -1.23 -16.56
C PRO A 180 -6.66 -2.73 -16.85
N TYR A 181 -6.25 -3.52 -15.86
CA TYR A 181 -6.17 -4.98 -15.94
C TYR A 181 -7.43 -5.70 -15.39
N GLY A 182 -8.47 -4.97 -15.05
CA GLY A 182 -9.75 -5.51 -14.59
C GLY A 182 -10.67 -5.98 -15.73
N PRO A 183 -12.00 -6.07 -15.49
CA PRO A 183 -12.98 -6.56 -16.48
C PRO A 183 -12.89 -5.86 -17.85
N THR A 184 -12.69 -4.55 -17.86
CA THR A 184 -12.57 -3.78 -19.11
C THR A 184 -11.30 -4.16 -19.88
N GLY A 185 -10.17 -4.31 -19.18
CA GLY A 185 -8.91 -4.75 -19.80
C GLY A 185 -8.99 -6.17 -20.35
N LEU A 186 -9.60 -7.10 -19.60
CA LEU A 186 -9.88 -8.46 -20.07
C LEU A 186 -10.67 -8.45 -21.37
N SER A 187 -11.75 -7.66 -21.42
CA SER A 187 -12.61 -7.55 -22.61
C SER A 187 -11.86 -6.95 -23.80
N ASN A 188 -11.14 -5.83 -23.58
CA ASN A 188 -10.46 -5.10 -24.66
C ASN A 188 -9.29 -5.89 -25.24
N LEU A 189 -8.48 -6.52 -24.39
CA LEU A 189 -7.23 -7.15 -24.83
C LEU A 189 -7.42 -8.62 -25.22
N TYR A 190 -8.27 -9.34 -24.51
CA TYR A 190 -8.46 -10.77 -24.67
C TYR A 190 -9.85 -11.17 -25.21
N GLY A 191 -10.81 -10.24 -25.31
CA GLY A 191 -12.20 -10.54 -25.68
C GLY A 191 -12.95 -11.32 -24.62
N VAL A 192 -12.45 -11.36 -23.38
CA VAL A 192 -13.06 -12.10 -22.27
C VAL A 192 -14.00 -11.19 -21.49
N THR A 193 -15.27 -11.55 -21.44
CA THR A 193 -16.27 -10.83 -20.65
C THR A 193 -16.59 -11.62 -19.38
N VAL A 194 -16.57 -10.92 -18.24
CA VAL A 194 -16.78 -11.51 -16.92
C VAL A 194 -17.86 -10.75 -16.14
N ASN A 195 -18.61 -11.47 -15.30
CA ASN A 195 -19.28 -10.84 -14.16
C ASN A 195 -18.22 -10.52 -13.11
N PHE A 196 -18.49 -9.53 -12.25
CA PHE A 196 -17.53 -9.15 -11.20
C PHE A 196 -18.18 -9.20 -9.83
N THR A 197 -17.55 -9.92 -8.92
CA THR A 197 -17.92 -10.01 -7.49
C THR A 197 -16.80 -9.43 -6.64
N PRO A 198 -17.04 -8.36 -5.86
CA PRO A 198 -16.04 -7.81 -4.96
C PRO A 198 -15.81 -8.76 -3.78
N ILE A 199 -14.53 -9.00 -3.46
CA ILE A 199 -14.06 -9.74 -2.28
C ILE A 199 -12.88 -8.95 -1.72
N GLU A 200 -13.07 -8.35 -0.54
CA GLU A 200 -12.17 -7.35 0.04
C GLU A 200 -11.09 -8.00 0.93
N ASP A 201 -10.22 -8.82 0.33
CA ASP A 201 -9.10 -9.45 1.04
C ASP A 201 -7.81 -9.53 0.23
N SER A 202 -7.73 -8.72 -0.84
CA SER A 202 -6.52 -8.60 -1.69
C SER A 202 -6.02 -9.93 -2.27
N GLY A 203 -6.97 -10.76 -2.74
CA GLY A 203 -6.66 -12.08 -3.29
C GLY A 203 -6.35 -13.15 -2.25
N GLY A 204 -6.62 -12.88 -0.98
CA GLY A 204 -6.30 -13.71 0.16
C GLY A 204 -7.26 -14.89 0.39
N PRO A 205 -7.36 -15.37 1.66
CA PRO A 205 -8.08 -16.60 1.98
C PRO A 205 -9.55 -16.62 1.60
N LEU A 206 -10.26 -15.48 1.63
CA LEU A 206 -11.67 -15.41 1.23
C LEU A 206 -11.83 -15.57 -0.28
N THR A 207 -10.97 -14.91 -1.06
CA THR A 207 -10.92 -15.03 -2.52
C THR A 207 -10.57 -16.46 -2.94
N VAL A 208 -9.52 -17.03 -2.32
CA VAL A 208 -9.11 -18.44 -2.57
C VAL A 208 -10.24 -19.41 -2.23
N LYS A 209 -10.94 -19.19 -1.11
CA LYS A 209 -12.08 -20.03 -0.71
C LYS A 209 -13.22 -19.93 -1.72
N ALA A 210 -13.63 -18.73 -2.12
CA ALA A 210 -14.70 -18.53 -3.09
C ALA A 210 -14.37 -19.19 -4.44
N LEU A 211 -13.09 -19.17 -4.86
CA LEU A 211 -12.64 -19.84 -6.07
C LEU A 211 -12.72 -21.37 -5.93
N LYS A 212 -12.24 -21.94 -4.82
CA LYS A 212 -12.27 -23.40 -4.55
C LYS A 212 -13.69 -23.93 -4.36
N ASP A 213 -14.60 -23.14 -3.80
CA ASP A 213 -16.02 -23.50 -3.62
C ASP A 213 -16.84 -23.37 -4.93
N GLY A 214 -16.28 -22.70 -5.96
CA GLY A 214 -16.97 -22.50 -7.25
C GLY A 214 -17.92 -21.30 -7.27
N ASP A 215 -17.93 -20.46 -6.22
CA ASP A 215 -18.72 -19.22 -6.18
C ASP A 215 -18.23 -18.23 -7.25
N ILE A 216 -16.94 -18.26 -7.56
CA ILE A 216 -16.29 -17.58 -8.67
C ILE A 216 -15.48 -18.59 -9.50
N GLN A 217 -15.24 -18.31 -10.78
CA GLN A 217 -14.44 -19.17 -11.68
C GLN A 217 -13.07 -18.61 -11.98
N LEU A 218 -12.90 -17.31 -11.77
CA LEU A 218 -11.65 -16.57 -11.99
C LEU A 218 -11.39 -15.68 -10.77
N ALA A 219 -10.15 -15.66 -10.30
CA ALA A 219 -9.76 -14.82 -9.17
C ALA A 219 -8.55 -13.97 -9.53
N ASN A 220 -8.48 -12.76 -8.98
CA ASN A 220 -7.26 -11.98 -8.91
C ASN A 220 -6.52 -12.37 -7.62
N ILE A 221 -5.37 -13.01 -7.76
CA ILE A 221 -4.52 -13.44 -6.65
C ILE A 221 -3.08 -13.01 -6.97
N TYR A 222 -2.35 -12.54 -5.97
CA TYR A 222 -0.97 -12.10 -6.17
C TYR A 222 0.00 -13.27 -6.28
N SER A 223 1.03 -13.12 -7.09
CA SER A 223 1.95 -14.20 -7.45
C SER A 223 2.76 -14.75 -6.28
N SER A 224 2.88 -14.02 -5.17
CA SER A 224 3.53 -14.47 -3.94
C SER A 224 2.61 -15.24 -2.99
N ASP A 225 1.30 -15.40 -3.31
CA ASP A 225 0.36 -16.04 -2.40
C ASP A 225 0.69 -17.53 -2.19
N PRO A 226 0.82 -17.98 -0.93
CA PRO A 226 1.14 -19.38 -0.62
C PRO A 226 0.13 -20.40 -1.15
N ALA A 227 -1.13 -20.01 -1.37
CA ALA A 227 -2.15 -20.90 -1.92
C ALA A 227 -1.83 -21.38 -3.34
N LEU A 228 -0.97 -20.67 -4.07
CA LEU A 228 -0.52 -21.07 -5.41
C LEU A 228 0.46 -22.26 -5.38
N ALA A 229 1.06 -22.57 -4.22
CA ALA A 229 2.09 -23.60 -4.10
C ALA A 229 1.54 -25.02 -3.95
N ASP A 230 0.24 -25.19 -3.61
CA ASP A 230 -0.34 -26.51 -3.30
C ASP A 230 -0.80 -27.31 -4.55
N GLY A 231 -0.71 -26.72 -5.73
CA GLY A 231 -1.09 -27.34 -7.01
C GLY A 231 -2.60 -27.45 -7.25
N THR A 232 -3.45 -26.94 -6.37
CA THR A 232 -4.91 -26.91 -6.55
C THR A 232 -5.38 -25.74 -7.41
N LEU A 233 -4.52 -24.77 -7.60
CA LEU A 233 -4.76 -23.55 -8.38
C LEU A 233 -3.81 -23.47 -9.57
N THR A 234 -4.27 -22.84 -10.65
CA THR A 234 -3.51 -22.60 -11.87
C THR A 234 -3.47 -21.12 -12.18
N VAL A 235 -2.27 -20.55 -12.21
CA VAL A 235 -2.04 -19.19 -12.69
C VAL A 235 -2.05 -19.21 -14.22
N LEU A 236 -2.88 -18.37 -14.83
CA LEU A 236 -2.95 -18.24 -16.28
C LEU A 236 -1.83 -17.32 -16.79
N THR A 237 -1.19 -17.72 -17.89
CA THR A 237 -0.18 -16.89 -18.54
C THR A 237 -0.82 -15.67 -19.21
N ASP A 238 -0.07 -14.57 -19.27
CA ASP A 238 -0.50 -13.30 -19.87
C ASP A 238 0.37 -12.92 -21.09
N PRO A 239 0.18 -13.57 -22.24
CA PRO A 239 1.03 -13.32 -23.42
C PRO A 239 0.83 -11.97 -24.09
N LYS A 240 -0.24 -11.23 -23.75
CA LYS A 240 -0.51 -9.90 -24.32
C LYS A 240 -0.13 -8.75 -23.37
N GLY A 241 0.36 -9.06 -22.16
CA GLY A 241 0.82 -8.05 -21.20
C GLY A 241 -0.32 -7.17 -20.66
N LEU A 242 -1.40 -7.79 -20.19
CA LEU A 242 -2.47 -7.12 -19.46
C LEU A 242 -1.93 -6.54 -18.15
N PHE A 243 -1.11 -7.34 -17.47
CA PHE A 243 -0.35 -6.91 -16.30
C PHE A 243 1.02 -6.39 -16.73
N LEU A 244 1.42 -5.21 -16.25
CA LEU A 244 2.77 -4.71 -16.48
C LEU A 244 3.78 -5.45 -15.60
N ALA A 245 5.03 -5.53 -16.04
CA ALA A 245 6.12 -6.02 -15.19
C ALA A 245 6.13 -5.23 -13.87
N SER A 246 6.12 -5.92 -12.74
CA SER A 246 5.90 -5.30 -11.44
C SER A 246 6.89 -5.82 -10.42
N HIS A 247 7.86 -4.98 -10.07
CA HIS A 247 8.87 -5.24 -9.06
C HIS A 247 8.56 -4.45 -7.80
N VAL A 248 8.95 -5.00 -6.67
CA VAL A 248 8.91 -4.28 -5.40
C VAL A 248 9.83 -3.06 -5.48
N VAL A 249 9.32 -1.91 -5.10
CA VAL A 249 10.04 -0.64 -5.12
C VAL A 249 9.72 0.18 -3.87
N PRO A 250 10.73 0.70 -3.14
CA PRO A 250 10.46 1.65 -2.07
C PRO A 250 10.02 2.99 -2.68
N LEU A 251 8.83 3.46 -2.31
CA LEU A 251 8.36 4.80 -2.60
C LEU A 251 8.70 5.69 -1.42
N ALA A 252 9.40 6.79 -1.65
CA ALA A 252 9.84 7.70 -0.61
C ALA A 252 9.24 9.10 -0.80
N SER A 253 8.85 9.75 0.32
CA SER A 253 8.44 11.15 0.34
C SER A 253 9.65 12.08 0.22
N SER A 254 9.40 13.37 -0.06
CA SER A 254 10.45 14.40 -0.11
C SER A 254 11.12 14.68 1.24
N ARG A 255 10.60 14.14 2.34
CA ARG A 255 11.22 14.22 3.67
C ARG A 255 12.42 13.28 3.81
N VAL A 256 12.49 12.25 2.98
CA VAL A 256 13.62 11.31 2.94
C VAL A 256 14.66 11.85 1.95
N ASN A 257 15.89 12.13 2.40
CA ASN A 257 17.00 12.56 1.54
C ASN A 257 17.81 11.37 1.02
N ASP A 258 18.78 11.69 0.15
CA ASP A 258 19.63 10.67 -0.49
C ASP A 258 20.85 10.27 0.38
N ASP A 259 21.02 10.87 1.57
CA ASP A 259 22.17 10.68 2.48
C ASP A 259 21.94 9.54 3.47
#